data_6b32143e7723c0d95e3da1da4367c228
#
_entry.id   6b32143e7723c0d95e3da1da4367c228
#
_cell.length_a   1.000
_cell.length_b   1.000
_cell.length_c   1.000
_cell.angle_alpha   90.00
_cell.angle_beta   90.00
_cell.angle_gamma   90.00
#
_symmetry.space_group_name_H-M   'P 1'
#
loop_
_entity.id
_entity.type
_entity.pdbx_description
1 polymer ?
#
loop_
_entity_poly.entity_id
_entity_poly.type
_entity_poly.pdbx_seq_one_letter_code
_entity_poly.pdbx_strand_id
1 'polypeptide(L)'
;MRPQRELYAEIEARLGIPAARIVNQYGMTELGSQFYDSVLAEPDAPRRKLAPPWTRVLIVDPLGGEPVPAGHTGSIVVQDLANTGSVFAVQTADLGVARGDGFEVIGHEPGAEERGCSIALDELLGGAA
;
A
#
# COMPACT_ATOMS: atom_id res chain seq x y z
N MET A 1 -6.31 9.15 10.61
CA MET A 1 -5.36 9.20 9.47
C MET A 1 -5.71 10.35 8.54
N ARG A 2 -4.74 11.17 8.13
CA ARG A 2 -4.96 12.28 7.20
C ARG A 2 -5.28 11.77 5.80
N PRO A 3 -6.28 12.31 5.08
CA PRO A 3 -6.53 11.94 3.69
C PRO A 3 -5.30 12.20 2.82
N GLN A 4 -4.93 11.26 1.98
CA GLN A 4 -3.73 11.33 1.12
C GLN A 4 -3.73 12.59 0.22
N ARG A 5 -4.91 13.03 -0.22
CA ARG A 5 -5.09 14.27 -1.00
C ARG A 5 -4.61 15.51 -0.24
N GLU A 6 -4.90 15.61 1.05
CA GLU A 6 -4.47 16.75 1.90
C GLU A 6 -2.96 16.76 2.08
N LEU A 7 -2.35 15.58 2.26
CA LEU A 7 -0.90 15.45 2.36
C LEU A 7 -0.22 15.93 1.06
N TYR A 8 -0.74 15.52 -0.09
CA TYR A 8 -0.16 15.95 -1.37
C TYR A 8 -0.31 17.44 -1.62
N ALA A 9 -1.45 18.03 -1.26
CA ALA A 9 -1.65 19.48 -1.34
C ALA A 9 -0.68 20.24 -0.43
N GLU A 10 -0.40 19.73 0.75
CA GLU A 10 0.58 20.34 1.66
C GLU A 10 2.01 20.23 1.14
N ILE A 11 2.40 19.09 0.57
CA ILE A 11 3.70 18.90 -0.08
C ILE A 11 3.86 19.89 -1.24
N GLU A 12 2.85 20.02 -2.08
CA GLU A 12 2.86 20.97 -3.19
C GLU A 12 2.99 22.41 -2.70
N ALA A 13 2.22 22.80 -1.69
CA ALA A 13 2.27 24.15 -1.13
C ALA A 13 3.61 24.49 -0.48
N ARG A 14 4.26 23.53 0.19
CA ARG A 14 5.51 23.77 0.93
C ARG A 14 6.77 23.58 0.09
N LEU A 15 6.76 22.61 -0.80
CA LEU A 15 7.96 22.19 -1.55
C LEU A 15 7.87 22.51 -3.05
N GLY A 16 6.72 22.98 -3.55
CA GLY A 16 6.50 23.25 -4.97
C GLY A 16 6.49 21.99 -5.84
N ILE A 17 6.33 20.81 -5.23
CA ILE A 17 6.29 19.54 -5.96
C ILE A 17 4.82 19.22 -6.31
N PRO A 18 4.43 19.25 -7.61
CA PRO A 18 3.06 19.01 -7.99
C PRO A 18 2.64 17.56 -7.67
N ALA A 19 1.38 17.34 -7.32
CA ALA A 19 0.85 16.04 -6.95
C ALA A 19 1.17 14.94 -7.98
N ALA A 20 1.19 15.27 -9.29
CA ALA A 20 1.56 14.36 -10.36
C ALA A 20 3.02 13.84 -10.31
N ARG A 21 3.87 14.44 -9.48
CA ARG A 21 5.26 14.02 -9.25
C ARG A 21 5.50 13.40 -7.88
N ILE A 22 4.47 13.28 -7.05
CA ILE A 22 4.56 12.64 -5.75
C ILE A 22 4.19 11.17 -5.92
N VAL A 23 5.20 10.31 -5.89
CA VAL A 23 5.03 8.86 -5.99
C VAL A 23 4.84 8.28 -4.60
N ASN A 24 3.74 7.58 -4.38
CA ASN A 24 3.50 6.83 -3.15
C ASN A 24 3.98 5.39 -3.33
N GLN A 25 4.64 4.85 -2.31
CA GLN A 25 5.17 3.49 -2.30
C GLN A 25 4.43 2.66 -1.25
N TYR A 26 4.19 1.40 -1.55
CA TYR A 26 3.76 0.37 -0.62
C TYR A 26 4.82 -0.71 -0.55
N GLY A 27 5.15 -1.14 0.66
CA GLY A 27 6.13 -2.19 0.94
C GLY A 27 6.28 -2.39 2.44
N MET A 28 6.94 -3.46 2.81
CA MET A 28 7.21 -3.83 4.20
C MET A 28 8.53 -4.61 4.27
N THR A 29 9.06 -4.80 5.49
CA THR A 29 10.33 -5.50 5.71
C THR A 29 10.29 -6.97 5.33
N GLU A 30 9.08 -7.56 5.31
CA GLU A 30 8.83 -8.95 4.95
C GLU A 30 8.88 -9.22 3.44
N LEU A 31 8.96 -8.18 2.61
CA LEU A 31 8.99 -8.28 1.14
C LEU A 31 10.34 -7.88 0.57
N GLY A 32 10.77 -8.57 -0.48
CA GLY A 32 11.92 -8.19 -1.31
C GLY A 32 11.60 -7.12 -2.36
N SER A 33 10.32 -6.84 -2.59
CA SER A 33 9.83 -5.94 -3.63
C SER A 33 9.07 -4.76 -3.06
N GLN A 34 8.96 -3.69 -3.87
CA GLN A 34 8.22 -2.47 -3.57
C GLN A 34 7.18 -2.21 -4.66
N PHE A 35 6.04 -1.64 -4.27
CA PHE A 35 4.93 -1.34 -5.15
C PHE A 35 4.74 0.17 -5.22
N TYR A 36 5.01 0.74 -6.37
CA TYR A 36 4.87 2.18 -6.62
C TYR A 36 3.52 2.49 -7.24
N ASP A 37 3.00 3.69 -6.99
CA ASP A 37 1.76 4.10 -7.64
C ASP A 37 1.95 4.44 -9.13
N SER A 38 0.85 4.39 -9.88
CA SER A 38 0.83 4.55 -11.33
C SER A 38 0.99 5.99 -11.83
N VAL A 39 1.16 6.98 -10.94
CA VAL A 39 1.05 8.41 -11.27
C VAL A 39 2.02 8.88 -12.35
N LEU A 40 3.23 8.31 -12.44
CA LEU A 40 4.20 8.71 -13.46
C LEU A 40 3.91 8.07 -14.82
N ALA A 41 3.31 6.88 -14.84
CA ALA A 41 2.93 6.19 -16.08
C ALA A 41 1.58 6.69 -16.62
N GLU A 42 0.65 6.99 -15.72
CA GLU A 42 -0.72 7.37 -16.03
C GLU A 42 -1.19 8.53 -15.13
N PRO A 43 -0.71 9.76 -15.39
CA PRO A 43 -0.97 10.90 -14.50
C PRO A 43 -2.45 11.31 -14.42
N ASP A 44 -3.24 11.02 -15.45
CA ASP A 44 -4.66 11.38 -15.55
C ASP A 44 -5.60 10.24 -15.08
N ALA A 45 -5.06 9.07 -14.76
CA ALA A 45 -5.84 7.94 -14.28
C ALA A 45 -5.90 7.90 -12.73
N PRO A 46 -6.91 7.23 -12.16
CA PRO A 46 -6.92 6.94 -10.72
C PRO A 46 -5.67 6.17 -10.30
N ARG A 47 -5.02 6.63 -9.24
CA ARG A 47 -3.80 6.02 -8.72
C ARG A 47 -4.07 4.60 -8.22
N ARG A 48 -3.17 3.69 -8.55
CA ARG A 48 -3.13 2.33 -8.05
C ARG A 48 -1.69 1.89 -7.87
N LYS A 49 -1.45 0.91 -7.05
CA LYS A 49 -0.13 0.28 -6.90
C LYS A 49 0.09 -0.69 -8.04
N LEU A 50 1.24 -0.57 -8.70
CA LEU A 50 1.65 -1.47 -9.78
C LEU A 50 2.53 -2.58 -9.21
N ALA A 51 2.22 -3.81 -9.57
CA ALA A 51 2.98 -4.98 -9.15
C ALA A 51 4.18 -5.20 -10.11
N PRO A 52 5.42 -5.35 -9.60
CA PRO A 52 6.52 -5.81 -10.42
C PRO A 52 6.23 -7.18 -11.06
N PRO A 53 6.75 -7.49 -12.25
CA PRO A 53 6.39 -8.69 -13.00
C PRO A 53 6.78 -10.02 -12.30
N TRP A 54 7.66 -9.97 -11.31
CA TRP A 54 8.05 -11.11 -10.47
C TRP A 54 7.24 -11.21 -9.19
N THR A 55 6.20 -10.41 -9.04
CA THR A 55 5.28 -10.46 -7.90
C THR A 55 3.86 -10.74 -8.35
N ARG A 56 3.05 -11.29 -7.45
CA ARG A 56 1.61 -11.45 -7.62
C ARG A 56 0.90 -10.95 -6.38
N VAL A 57 -0.08 -10.09 -6.57
CA VAL A 57 -0.93 -9.59 -5.50
C VAL A 57 -2.32 -10.18 -5.63
N LEU A 58 -2.83 -10.73 -4.55
CA LEU A 58 -4.18 -11.27 -4.42
C LEU A 58 -4.91 -10.48 -3.35
N ILE A 59 -6.19 -10.24 -3.58
CA ILE A 59 -7.10 -9.69 -2.58
C ILE A 59 -8.01 -10.84 -2.16
N VAL A 60 -7.94 -11.20 -0.88
CA VAL A 60 -8.59 -12.40 -0.36
C VAL A 60 -9.54 -12.07 0.80
N ASP A 61 -10.50 -12.94 1.02
CA ASP A 61 -11.30 -12.91 2.24
C ASP A 61 -10.40 -13.17 3.45
N PRO A 62 -10.40 -12.29 4.48
CA PRO A 62 -9.49 -12.41 5.62
C PRO A 62 -9.69 -13.68 6.44
N LEU A 63 -10.88 -14.26 6.43
CA LEU A 63 -11.20 -15.47 7.19
C LEU A 63 -11.04 -16.75 6.37
N GLY A 64 -11.52 -16.72 5.12
CA GLY A 64 -11.53 -17.88 4.24
C GLY A 64 -10.27 -18.04 3.40
N GLY A 65 -9.51 -16.96 3.16
CA GLY A 65 -8.33 -16.94 2.30
C GLY A 65 -8.64 -17.06 0.79
N GLU A 66 -9.92 -17.16 0.43
CA GLU A 66 -10.34 -17.26 -0.98
C GLU A 66 -10.28 -15.87 -1.66
N PRO A 67 -9.90 -15.81 -2.94
CA PRO A 67 -9.90 -14.54 -3.67
C PRO A 67 -11.30 -13.91 -3.71
N VAL A 68 -11.37 -12.61 -3.41
CA VAL A 68 -12.63 -11.87 -3.53
C VAL A 68 -12.86 -11.39 -4.97
N PRO A 69 -14.12 -11.17 -5.39
CA PRO A 69 -14.42 -10.60 -6.70
C PRO A 69 -13.77 -9.24 -6.90
N ALA A 70 -13.44 -8.91 -8.16
CA ALA A 70 -12.85 -7.61 -8.51
C ALA A 70 -13.69 -6.44 -8.00
N GLY A 71 -13.04 -5.44 -7.43
CA GLY A 71 -13.69 -4.29 -6.83
C GLY A 71 -14.17 -4.47 -5.39
N HIS A 72 -14.06 -5.67 -4.83
CA HIS A 72 -14.37 -5.93 -3.42
C HIS A 72 -13.11 -5.77 -2.54
N THR A 73 -13.33 -5.37 -1.31
CA THR A 73 -12.29 -5.23 -0.29
C THR A 73 -11.93 -6.59 0.30
N GLY A 74 -10.64 -6.82 0.52
CA GLY A 74 -10.12 -7.98 1.24
C GLY A 74 -8.71 -7.75 1.74
N SER A 75 -8.14 -8.73 2.42
CA SER A 75 -6.73 -8.71 2.85
C SER A 75 -5.80 -8.82 1.65
N ILE A 76 -4.71 -8.06 1.69
CA ILE A 76 -3.67 -8.12 0.66
C ILE A 76 -2.76 -9.30 0.92
N VAL A 77 -2.64 -10.20 -0.06
CA VAL A 77 -1.63 -11.28 -0.08
C VAL A 77 -0.63 -10.97 -1.19
N VAL A 78 0.64 -10.98 -0.84
CA VAL A 78 1.74 -10.77 -1.79
C VAL A 78 2.54 -12.06 -1.93
N GLN A 79 2.69 -12.53 -3.17
CA GLN A 79 3.63 -13.56 -3.57
C GLN A 79 4.82 -12.86 -4.25
N ASP A 80 6.03 -13.02 -3.71
CA ASP A 80 7.22 -12.27 -4.13
C ASP A 80 8.39 -13.21 -4.44
N LEU A 81 8.68 -13.40 -5.73
CA LEU A 81 9.79 -14.24 -6.19
C LEU A 81 11.16 -13.64 -5.90
N ALA A 82 11.25 -12.33 -5.65
CA ALA A 82 12.50 -11.68 -5.26
C ALA A 82 12.87 -11.95 -3.80
N ASN A 83 11.94 -12.45 -2.99
CA ASN A 83 12.17 -12.73 -1.56
C ASN A 83 12.77 -14.12 -1.33
N THR A 84 13.92 -14.38 -1.94
CA THR A 84 14.56 -15.71 -1.97
C THR A 84 15.14 -16.16 -0.63
N GLY A 85 15.40 -15.22 0.28
CA GLY A 85 15.99 -15.52 1.60
C GLY A 85 14.98 -15.67 2.73
N SER A 86 13.67 -15.59 2.43
CA SER A 86 12.60 -15.59 3.41
C SER A 86 11.34 -16.28 2.86
N VAL A 87 10.15 -15.89 3.36
CA VAL A 87 8.88 -16.47 2.92
C VAL A 87 8.48 -15.95 1.55
N PHE A 88 8.05 -16.85 0.69
CA PHE A 88 7.57 -16.54 -0.66
C PHE A 88 6.25 -15.76 -0.67
N ALA A 89 5.34 -16.04 0.25
CA ALA A 89 4.03 -15.43 0.30
C ALA A 89 3.74 -14.86 1.69
N VAL A 90 3.22 -13.64 1.72
CA VAL A 90 2.84 -12.93 2.94
C VAL A 90 1.38 -12.50 2.82
N GLN A 91 0.55 -12.93 3.76
CA GLN A 91 -0.75 -12.30 4.00
C GLN A 91 -0.52 -11.14 4.96
N THR A 92 -0.89 -9.94 4.54
CA THR A 92 -0.73 -8.73 5.34
C THR A 92 -1.99 -8.46 6.15
N ALA A 93 -1.90 -7.57 7.14
CA ALA A 93 -3.05 -7.01 7.83
C ALA A 93 -3.64 -5.79 7.09
N ASP A 94 -3.14 -5.49 5.90
CA ASP A 94 -3.64 -4.38 5.09
C ASP A 94 -4.83 -4.82 4.25
N LEU A 95 -5.82 -3.95 4.16
CA LEU A 95 -6.97 -4.10 3.29
C LEU A 95 -6.73 -3.42 1.95
N GLY A 96 -7.12 -4.08 0.88
CA GLY A 96 -7.00 -3.56 -0.46
C GLY A 96 -8.15 -3.93 -1.37
N VAL A 97 -8.11 -3.35 -2.57
CA VAL A 97 -9.04 -3.63 -3.67
C VAL A 97 -8.25 -3.81 -4.95
N ALA A 98 -8.56 -4.85 -5.73
CA ALA A 98 -7.98 -5.02 -7.06
C ALA A 98 -8.50 -3.94 -8.03
N ARG A 99 -7.60 -3.34 -8.80
CA ARG A 99 -7.89 -2.26 -9.76
C ARG A 99 -7.16 -2.51 -11.07
N GLY A 100 -7.80 -3.15 -12.02
CA GLY A 100 -7.19 -3.47 -13.31
C GLY A 100 -5.92 -4.32 -13.15
N ASP A 101 -4.78 -3.79 -13.57
CA ASP A 101 -3.45 -4.42 -13.49
C ASP A 101 -2.70 -4.14 -12.17
N GLY A 102 -3.38 -3.52 -11.18
CA GLY A 102 -2.81 -3.16 -9.90
C GLY A 102 -3.81 -3.27 -8.75
N PHE A 103 -3.51 -2.61 -7.65
CA PHE A 103 -4.34 -2.61 -6.45
C PHE A 103 -4.29 -1.26 -5.71
N GLU A 104 -5.28 -1.03 -4.90
CA GLU A 104 -5.39 0.12 -4.00
C GLU A 104 -5.33 -0.37 -2.55
N VAL A 105 -4.54 0.29 -1.72
CA VAL A 105 -4.49 0.06 -0.27
C VAL A 105 -5.46 1.02 0.37
N ILE A 106 -6.43 0.51 1.11
CA ILE A 106 -7.52 1.32 1.68
C ILE A 106 -7.45 1.44 3.21
N GLY A 107 -6.63 0.64 3.87
CA GLY A 107 -6.46 0.70 5.32
C GLY A 107 -5.92 -0.59 5.91
N HIS A 108 -6.14 -0.77 7.20
CA HIS A 108 -5.76 -1.96 7.96
C HIS A 108 -7.00 -2.70 8.46
N GLU A 109 -6.86 -3.98 8.72
CA GLU A 109 -7.90 -4.78 9.37
C GLU A 109 -8.21 -4.22 10.78
N PRO A 110 -9.48 -4.21 11.19
CA PRO A 110 -9.84 -3.78 12.54
C PRO A 110 -9.12 -4.64 13.60
N GLY A 111 -8.41 -3.99 14.51
CA GLY A 111 -7.66 -4.66 15.59
C GLY A 111 -6.27 -5.17 15.19
N ALA A 112 -5.82 -4.96 13.95
CA ALA A 112 -4.44 -5.20 13.57
C ALA A 112 -3.52 -4.24 14.33
N GLU A 113 -2.43 -4.77 14.90
CA GLU A 113 -1.37 -3.93 15.46
C GLU A 113 -0.74 -3.11 14.33
N GLU A 114 -0.64 -1.80 14.52
CA GLU A 114 0.13 -0.94 13.62
C GLU A 114 1.60 -1.35 13.72
N ARG A 115 2.14 -1.95 12.67
CA ARG A 115 3.55 -2.35 12.56
C ARG A 115 4.19 -1.58 11.41
N GLY A 116 5.40 -1.09 11.64
CA GLY A 116 6.20 -0.43 10.60
C GLY A 116 6.74 0.96 10.99
N CYS A 117 7.37 1.62 10.03
CA CYS A 117 8.04 2.93 10.25
C CYS A 117 7.09 4.06 10.65
N SER A 118 5.78 3.92 10.47
CA SER A 118 4.78 4.91 10.89
C SER A 118 4.60 5.02 12.41
N ILE A 119 4.83 3.94 13.16
CA ILE A 119 4.69 3.91 14.63
C ILE A 119 5.67 4.90 15.27
N ALA A 120 6.92 4.93 14.81
CA ALA A 120 7.96 5.79 15.38
C ALA A 120 7.64 7.29 15.22
N LEU A 121 6.88 7.67 14.20
CA LEU A 121 6.49 9.07 13.98
C LEU A 121 5.31 9.46 14.86
N ASP A 122 4.33 8.59 15.02
CA ASP A 122 3.16 8.85 15.87
C ASP A 122 3.51 8.84 17.36
N GLU A 123 4.44 7.97 17.81
CA GLU A 123 4.98 8.00 19.16
C GLU A 123 5.80 9.27 19.44
N LEU A 124 6.59 9.74 18.46
CA LEU A 124 7.35 10.98 18.58
C LEU A 124 6.45 12.23 18.61
N LEU A 125 5.32 12.20 17.92
CA LEU A 125 4.37 13.33 17.86
C LEU A 125 3.32 13.26 18.99
N GLY A 126 2.99 12.08 19.49
CA GLY A 126 2.03 11.86 20.58
C GLY A 126 2.60 11.99 22.00
N GLY A 127 3.91 11.96 22.14
CA GLY A 127 4.61 12.11 23.44
C GLY A 127 4.77 13.53 23.94
N ALA A 128 4.17 14.53 23.27
CA ALA A 128 4.22 15.96 23.64
C ALA A 128 2.85 16.50 24.09
N ALA A 129 2.16 15.75 24.97
CA ALA A 129 0.95 16.25 25.64
C ALA A 129 1.07 16.03 27.15
#